data_fa07ad26fdd1a8a9538df59af8b4c534
#
_entry.id   fa07ad26fdd1a8a9538df59af8b4c534
#
_cell.length_a   1.000
_cell.length_b   1.000
_cell.length_c   1.000
_cell.angle_alpha   90.00
_cell.angle_beta   90.00
_cell.angle_gamma   90.00
#
_symmetry.space_group_name_H-M   'P 1'
#
loop_
_entity.id
_entity.type
_entity.pdbx_description
1 polymer ?
#
loop_
_entity_poly.entity_id
_entity_poly.type
_entity_poly.pdbx_seq_one_letter_code
_entity_poly.pdbx_strand_id
1 'polypeptide(L)'
;MDTTEILERFDEQMRRRAAPDHLVVGKGWSGVIWRPDDGEVEPLVARMRELSGHVEWKYYSHDGPELRERLLAAGLEPEDEETVVVAEAASIAPPPADVELRGATDEFNELAASVFGRSAHGIPDNSVAVVAMADGQPVSGGRVDFEDDVEFAGLFGGVTLPEYRRRGLYRATVAKRAELARERGYRWLYSDALPTSRPILERLDFVAITTTTPFVFPAA
;
A
#
# COMPACT_ATOMS: atom_id res chain seq x y z
N MET A 1 7.56 12.02 -16.94
CA MET A 1 7.58 11.99 -15.46
C MET A 1 9.01 11.65 -15.03
N ASP A 2 9.65 12.50 -14.23
CA ASP A 2 10.98 12.21 -13.69
C ASP A 2 10.83 11.36 -12.42
N THR A 3 11.23 10.11 -12.50
CA THR A 3 11.08 9.15 -11.41
C THR A 3 11.98 9.46 -10.21
N THR A 4 13.11 10.13 -10.44
CA THR A 4 14.02 10.54 -9.35
C THR A 4 13.39 11.63 -8.49
N GLU A 5 12.83 12.67 -9.12
CA GLU A 5 12.13 13.73 -8.39
C GLU A 5 10.92 13.21 -7.62
N ILE A 6 10.19 12.25 -8.19
CA ILE A 6 9.04 11.65 -7.51
C ILE A 6 9.48 10.81 -6.32
N LEU A 7 10.56 10.04 -6.45
CA LEU A 7 11.10 9.25 -5.35
C LEU A 7 11.53 10.14 -4.18
N GLU A 8 12.24 11.25 -4.44
CA GLU A 8 12.63 12.21 -3.41
C GLU A 8 11.41 12.80 -2.68
N ARG A 9 10.34 13.16 -3.42
CA ARG A 9 9.08 13.64 -2.82
C ARG A 9 8.38 12.56 -2.02
N PHE A 10 8.35 11.32 -2.51
CA PHE A 10 7.77 10.18 -1.83
C PHE A 10 8.49 9.93 -0.50
N ASP A 11 9.82 9.90 -0.50
CA ASP A 11 10.60 9.75 0.71
C ASP A 11 10.32 10.85 1.74
N GLU A 12 10.28 12.11 1.28
CA GLU A 12 10.04 13.24 2.17
C GLU A 12 8.64 13.21 2.78
N GLN A 13 7.62 12.95 1.97
CA GLN A 13 6.22 13.07 2.39
C GLN A 13 5.68 11.78 3.02
N MET A 14 5.99 10.62 2.44
CA MET A 14 5.37 9.35 2.85
C MET A 14 6.22 8.55 3.83
N ARG A 15 7.55 8.74 3.83
CA ARG A 15 8.43 7.98 4.71
C ARG A 15 8.96 8.82 5.86
N ARG A 16 9.68 9.90 5.59
CA ARG A 16 10.32 10.73 6.60
C ARG A 16 9.30 11.48 7.45
N ARG A 17 8.31 12.10 6.82
CA ARG A 17 7.31 12.90 7.53
C ARG A 17 6.32 12.04 8.32
N ALA A 18 5.89 10.90 7.76
CA ALA A 18 4.93 10.01 8.41
C ALA A 18 5.50 9.27 9.63
N ALA A 19 6.82 9.22 9.80
CA ALA A 19 7.48 8.50 10.88
C ALA A 19 8.45 9.39 11.69
N PRO A 20 8.00 10.48 12.32
CA PRO A 20 8.88 11.37 13.07
C PRO A 20 9.62 10.66 14.21
N ASP A 21 9.03 9.63 14.80
CA ASP A 21 9.63 8.78 15.84
C ASP A 21 10.23 7.48 15.29
N HIS A 22 10.35 7.37 13.97
CA HIS A 22 10.83 6.20 13.23
C HIS A 22 9.99 4.92 13.38
N LEU A 23 8.94 4.94 14.19
CA LEU A 23 8.01 3.82 14.41
C LEU A 23 6.58 4.32 14.30
N VAL A 24 5.89 3.90 13.24
CA VAL A 24 4.45 4.16 13.05
C VAL A 24 3.67 3.07 13.77
N VAL A 25 2.68 3.47 14.57
CA VAL A 25 1.77 2.54 15.23
C VAL A 25 0.34 2.84 14.75
N GLY A 26 -0.26 1.88 14.07
CA GLY A 26 -1.58 2.02 13.45
C GLY A 26 -2.53 0.88 13.73
N LYS A 27 -3.78 1.01 13.28
CA LYS A 27 -4.78 -0.06 13.37
C LYS A 27 -4.42 -1.20 12.41
N GLY A 28 -4.06 -2.35 12.97
CA GLY A 28 -3.79 -3.58 12.22
C GLY A 28 -2.44 -3.66 11.50
N TRP A 29 -1.69 -2.57 11.48
CA TRP A 29 -0.33 -2.50 10.97
C TRP A 29 0.50 -1.55 11.80
N SER A 30 1.74 -1.93 12.08
CA SER A 30 2.73 -1.06 12.71
C SER A 30 4.10 -1.34 12.10
N GLY A 31 4.99 -0.36 12.09
CA GLY A 31 6.29 -0.62 11.51
C GLY A 31 7.21 0.58 11.41
N VAL A 32 8.40 0.31 10.90
CA VAL A 32 9.41 1.30 10.56
C VAL A 32 9.41 1.47 9.04
N ILE A 33 9.19 2.70 8.56
CA ILE A 33 9.23 3.05 7.14
C ILE A 33 10.36 4.00 6.78
N TRP A 34 11.00 4.57 7.80
CA TRP A 34 12.15 5.46 7.69
C TRP A 34 13.08 5.29 8.88
N ARG A 35 14.38 5.23 8.63
CA ARG A 35 15.39 5.30 9.70
C ARG A 35 16.14 6.64 9.66
N PRO A 36 16.64 7.17 10.78
CA PRO A 36 17.56 8.30 10.76
C PRO A 36 18.89 7.89 10.10
N ASP A 37 19.60 8.86 9.54
CA ASP A 37 20.90 8.63 8.86
C ASP A 37 21.93 7.92 9.76
N ASP A 38 21.93 8.24 11.07
CA ASP A 38 22.76 7.59 12.11
C ASP A 38 22.06 6.42 12.81
N GLY A 39 21.04 5.85 12.17
CA GLY A 39 19.98 5.06 12.76
C GLY A 39 20.42 3.87 13.59
N GLU A 40 19.92 3.85 14.80
CA GLU A 40 19.95 2.75 15.74
C GLU A 40 18.92 1.69 15.34
N VAL A 41 19.31 0.75 14.48
CA VAL A 41 18.40 -0.33 14.03
C VAL A 41 17.96 -1.18 15.21
N GLU A 42 18.89 -1.56 16.08
CA GLU A 42 18.65 -2.47 17.20
C GLU A 42 17.65 -1.93 18.23
N PRO A 43 17.68 -0.66 18.66
CA PRO A 43 16.66 -0.07 19.52
C PRO A 43 15.28 -0.02 18.87
N LEU A 44 15.19 0.27 17.57
CA LEU A 44 13.91 0.26 16.84
C LEU A 44 13.34 -1.16 16.75
N VAL A 45 14.18 -2.15 16.43
CA VAL A 45 13.78 -3.57 16.43
C VAL A 45 13.31 -4.02 17.81
N ALA A 46 13.97 -3.58 18.89
CA ALA A 46 13.53 -3.88 20.25
C ALA A 46 12.12 -3.31 20.53
N ARG A 47 11.86 -2.05 20.14
CA ARG A 47 10.52 -1.45 20.25
C ARG A 47 9.47 -2.17 19.41
N MET A 48 9.82 -2.61 18.18
CA MET A 48 8.92 -3.38 17.33
C MET A 48 8.48 -4.69 17.98
N ARG A 49 9.36 -5.36 18.75
CA ARG A 49 9.06 -6.61 19.47
C ARG A 49 8.00 -6.45 20.57
N GLU A 50 7.80 -5.24 21.06
CA GLU A 50 6.82 -4.94 22.12
C GLU A 50 5.41 -4.72 21.53
N LEU A 51 5.30 -4.56 20.21
CA LEU A 51 4.04 -4.34 19.53
C LEU A 51 3.32 -5.65 19.24
N SER A 52 1.98 -5.58 19.15
CA SER A 52 1.12 -6.68 18.76
C SER A 52 0.56 -6.50 17.35
N GLY A 53 0.19 -7.59 16.69
CA GLY A 53 -0.38 -7.57 15.36
C GLY A 53 0.69 -7.74 14.27
N HIS A 54 0.44 -7.19 13.09
CA HIS A 54 1.41 -7.22 12.00
C HIS A 54 2.40 -6.08 12.18
N VAL A 55 3.66 -6.43 12.40
CA VAL A 55 4.75 -5.48 12.63
C VAL A 55 5.87 -5.76 11.66
N GLU A 56 6.25 -4.76 10.86
CA GLU A 56 7.27 -4.90 9.83
C GLU A 56 8.23 -3.71 9.79
N TRP A 57 9.43 -3.94 9.29
CA TRP A 57 10.31 -2.88 8.81
C TRP A 57 10.25 -2.88 7.29
N LYS A 58 9.73 -1.83 6.68
CA LYS A 58 9.78 -1.65 5.23
C LYS A 58 11.16 -1.19 4.81
N TYR A 59 11.96 -2.12 4.30
CA TYR A 59 13.25 -1.83 3.69
C TYR A 59 13.04 -1.42 2.23
N TYR A 60 13.56 -0.29 1.85
CA TYR A 60 13.54 0.19 0.46
C TYR A 60 14.90 -0.04 -0.18
N SER A 61 14.95 -0.44 -1.46
CA SER A 61 16.20 -0.81 -2.12
C SER A 61 17.24 0.31 -2.15
N HIS A 62 16.81 1.57 -2.10
CA HIS A 62 17.71 2.74 -2.04
C HIS A 62 18.15 3.12 -0.62
N ASP A 63 17.70 2.44 0.42
CA ASP A 63 18.20 2.60 1.80
C ASP A 63 19.61 2.00 1.99
N GLY A 64 20.10 1.27 1.00
CA GLY A 64 21.42 0.68 0.97
C GLY A 64 21.52 -0.72 1.60
N PRO A 65 22.48 -1.53 1.13
CA PRO A 65 22.61 -2.93 1.55
C PRO A 65 22.95 -3.10 3.04
N GLU A 66 23.63 -2.15 3.65
CA GLU A 66 24.03 -2.19 5.06
C GLU A 66 22.82 -2.27 6.01
N LEU A 67 21.73 -1.55 5.69
CA LEU A 67 20.51 -1.65 6.47
C LEU A 67 19.93 -3.07 6.39
N ARG A 68 19.90 -3.64 5.19
CA ARG A 68 19.42 -5.00 4.98
C ARG A 68 20.19 -6.03 5.81
N GLU A 69 21.50 -5.94 5.83
CA GLU A 69 22.36 -6.82 6.62
C GLU A 69 22.09 -6.68 8.12
N ARG A 70 21.90 -5.45 8.61
CA ARG A 70 21.58 -5.19 10.03
C ARG A 70 20.21 -5.74 10.42
N LEU A 71 19.18 -5.64 9.55
CA LEU A 71 17.86 -6.22 9.80
C LEU A 71 17.92 -7.74 9.92
N LEU A 72 18.67 -8.40 9.03
CA LEU A 72 18.92 -9.84 9.11
C LEU A 72 19.66 -10.23 10.39
N ALA A 73 20.71 -9.49 10.75
CA ALA A 73 21.47 -9.71 11.99
C ALA A 73 20.62 -9.51 13.26
N ALA A 74 19.63 -8.62 13.20
CA ALA A 74 18.65 -8.39 14.27
C ALA A 74 17.57 -9.47 14.36
N GLY A 75 17.58 -10.46 13.46
CA GLY A 75 16.69 -11.62 13.46
C GLY A 75 15.33 -11.38 12.80
N LEU A 76 15.23 -10.38 11.91
CA LEU A 76 14.07 -10.24 11.04
C LEU A 76 14.31 -11.05 9.75
N GLU A 77 13.22 -11.50 9.14
CA GLU A 77 13.21 -12.25 7.88
C GLU A 77 12.51 -11.43 6.80
N PRO A 78 13.04 -11.41 5.56
CA PRO A 78 12.38 -10.71 4.45
C PRO A 78 11.16 -11.49 3.95
N GLU A 79 10.08 -10.79 3.68
CA GLU A 79 8.96 -11.28 2.88
C GLU A 79 9.19 -11.03 1.38
N ASP A 80 8.16 -11.26 0.56
CA ASP A 80 8.21 -11.02 -0.88
C ASP A 80 8.46 -9.53 -1.19
N GLU A 81 9.37 -9.28 -2.14
CA GLU A 81 9.62 -7.93 -2.61
C GLU A 81 8.41 -7.36 -3.36
N GLU A 82 8.06 -6.13 -3.06
CA GLU A 82 7.03 -5.34 -3.70
C GLU A 82 7.65 -4.21 -4.52
N THR A 83 6.99 -3.80 -5.59
CA THR A 83 7.41 -2.61 -6.36
C THR A 83 6.56 -1.41 -5.98
N VAL A 84 7.19 -0.35 -5.52
CA VAL A 84 6.51 0.94 -5.31
C VAL A 84 6.25 1.57 -6.66
N VAL A 85 4.98 1.66 -7.02
CA VAL A 85 4.53 2.25 -8.28
C VAL A 85 3.73 3.51 -8.02
N VAL A 86 3.89 4.53 -8.87
CA VAL A 86 3.26 5.84 -8.74
C VAL A 86 2.63 6.27 -10.06
N ALA A 87 1.45 6.91 -10.00
CA ALA A 87 0.81 7.56 -11.15
C ALA A 87 0.26 8.93 -10.77
N GLU A 88 0.15 9.85 -11.72
CA GLU A 88 -0.67 11.04 -11.52
C GLU A 88 -2.14 10.64 -11.44
N ALA A 89 -2.85 11.04 -10.39
CA ALA A 89 -4.26 10.74 -10.23
C ALA A 89 -5.10 11.25 -11.43
N ALA A 90 -4.66 12.34 -12.05
CA ALA A 90 -5.30 12.94 -13.22
C ALA A 90 -5.11 12.13 -14.52
N SER A 91 -4.07 11.29 -14.62
CA SER A 91 -3.85 10.44 -15.80
C SER A 91 -4.76 9.22 -15.84
N ILE A 92 -5.31 8.82 -14.69
CA ILE A 92 -6.18 7.65 -14.62
C ILE A 92 -7.55 7.98 -15.20
N ALA A 93 -7.94 7.24 -16.24
CA ALA A 93 -9.27 7.39 -16.85
C ALA A 93 -10.39 7.12 -15.82
N PRO A 94 -11.55 7.79 -15.99
CA PRO A 94 -12.69 7.55 -15.11
C PRO A 94 -13.16 6.08 -15.16
N PRO A 95 -13.84 5.60 -14.10
CA PRO A 95 -14.35 4.23 -14.09
C PRO A 95 -15.36 4.01 -15.21
N PRO A 96 -15.43 2.79 -15.79
CA PRO A 96 -16.42 2.44 -16.78
C PRO A 96 -17.85 2.59 -16.21
N ALA A 97 -18.75 3.18 -16.99
CA ALA A 97 -20.12 3.47 -16.53
C ALA A 97 -21.00 2.21 -16.36
N ASP A 98 -20.60 1.10 -16.98
CA ASP A 98 -21.30 -0.20 -16.91
C ASP A 98 -20.85 -1.07 -15.73
N VAL A 99 -19.88 -0.62 -14.92
CA VAL A 99 -19.45 -1.30 -13.70
C VAL A 99 -20.08 -0.63 -12.49
N GLU A 100 -20.89 -1.39 -11.76
CA GLU A 100 -21.44 -0.91 -10.49
C GLU A 100 -20.35 -0.85 -9.43
N LEU A 101 -20.06 0.36 -8.93
CA LEU A 101 -19.05 0.62 -7.89
C LEU A 101 -19.73 1.22 -6.66
N ARG A 102 -19.38 0.73 -5.48
CA ARG A 102 -19.90 1.23 -4.20
C ARG A 102 -18.75 1.53 -3.23
N GLY A 103 -18.96 2.53 -2.38
CA GLY A 103 -18.17 2.71 -1.14
C GLY A 103 -18.75 1.78 -0.07
N ALA A 104 -17.99 0.76 0.34
CA ALA A 104 -18.52 -0.27 1.22
C ALA A 104 -17.39 -0.95 2.01
N THR A 105 -17.24 -0.57 3.29
CA THR A 105 -16.16 -1.05 4.15
C THR A 105 -16.37 -2.48 4.59
N ASP A 106 -17.57 -2.85 5.02
CA ASP A 106 -17.85 -4.18 5.54
C ASP A 106 -17.78 -5.23 4.43
N GLU A 107 -18.41 -4.97 3.28
CA GLU A 107 -18.35 -5.85 2.10
C GLU A 107 -16.93 -5.99 1.57
N PHE A 108 -16.12 -4.94 1.64
CA PHE A 108 -14.70 -5.02 1.29
C PHE A 108 -13.93 -5.92 2.25
N ASN A 109 -14.16 -5.80 3.56
CA ASN A 109 -13.50 -6.62 4.57
C ASN A 109 -13.85 -8.10 4.40
N GLU A 110 -15.11 -8.43 4.17
CA GLU A 110 -15.57 -9.80 3.90
C GLU A 110 -14.94 -10.36 2.63
N LEU A 111 -14.93 -9.59 1.54
CA LEU A 111 -14.31 -9.96 0.28
C LEU A 111 -12.80 -10.20 0.45
N ALA A 112 -12.08 -9.30 1.12
CA ALA A 112 -10.66 -9.42 1.37
C ALA A 112 -10.34 -10.64 2.24
N ALA A 113 -11.12 -10.90 3.30
CA ALA A 113 -10.98 -12.07 4.16
C ALA A 113 -11.17 -13.37 3.38
N SER A 114 -12.15 -13.43 2.46
CA SER A 114 -12.42 -14.62 1.65
C SER A 114 -11.26 -15.00 0.71
N VAL A 115 -10.47 -14.01 0.25
CA VAL A 115 -9.37 -14.24 -0.69
C VAL A 115 -8.02 -14.39 0.02
N PHE A 116 -7.78 -13.58 1.06
CA PHE A 116 -6.48 -13.59 1.77
C PHE A 116 -6.45 -14.55 2.97
N GLY A 117 -7.60 -15.16 3.32
CA GLY A 117 -7.67 -16.16 4.42
C GLY A 117 -7.47 -15.58 5.82
N ARG A 118 -7.49 -14.24 5.96
CA ARG A 118 -7.34 -13.51 7.22
C ARG A 118 -8.24 -12.29 7.22
N SER A 119 -8.62 -11.81 8.39
CA SER A 119 -9.27 -10.51 8.51
C SER A 119 -8.37 -9.48 7.81
N ALA A 120 -8.95 -8.67 6.94
CA ALA A 120 -8.25 -7.50 6.46
C ALA A 120 -7.75 -6.73 7.70
N HIS A 121 -6.48 -6.32 7.69
CA HIS A 121 -5.99 -5.41 8.73
C HIS A 121 -6.97 -4.24 8.79
N GLY A 122 -7.35 -3.81 9.99
CA GLY A 122 -8.36 -2.77 10.16
C GLY A 122 -8.14 -1.60 9.19
N ILE A 123 -9.21 -1.18 8.53
CA ILE A 123 -9.13 -0.04 7.59
C ILE A 123 -8.83 1.21 8.43
N PRO A 124 -7.78 1.99 8.09
CA PRO A 124 -7.51 3.26 8.74
C PRO A 124 -8.72 4.21 8.65
N ASP A 125 -8.91 5.06 9.66
CA ASP A 125 -10.07 5.96 9.71
C ASP A 125 -10.12 6.98 8.56
N ASN A 126 -8.96 7.29 7.97
CA ASN A 126 -8.79 8.17 6.82
C ASN A 126 -8.83 7.43 5.46
N SER A 127 -9.40 6.23 5.41
CA SER A 127 -9.46 5.41 4.20
C SER A 127 -10.89 5.27 3.66
N VAL A 128 -11.00 5.05 2.36
CA VAL A 128 -12.26 4.69 1.70
C VAL A 128 -12.09 3.36 0.96
N ALA A 129 -12.91 2.39 1.32
CA ALA A 129 -13.03 1.14 0.58
C ALA A 129 -13.98 1.29 -0.61
N VAL A 130 -13.62 0.70 -1.74
CA VAL A 130 -14.42 0.64 -2.97
C VAL A 130 -14.56 -0.81 -3.39
N VAL A 131 -15.79 -1.23 -3.66
CA VAL A 131 -16.09 -2.56 -4.23
C VAL A 131 -16.77 -2.44 -5.58
N ALA A 132 -16.46 -3.37 -6.47
CA ALA A 132 -17.19 -3.60 -7.73
C ALA A 132 -18.15 -4.76 -7.53
N MET A 133 -19.40 -4.53 -7.92
CA MET A 133 -20.49 -5.48 -7.81
C MET A 133 -20.68 -6.28 -9.11
N ALA A 134 -20.94 -7.55 -9.01
CA ALA A 134 -21.46 -8.37 -10.10
C ALA A 134 -22.37 -9.47 -9.52
N ASP A 135 -23.41 -9.83 -10.25
CA ASP A 135 -24.38 -10.86 -9.83
C ASP A 135 -24.95 -10.62 -8.41
N GLY A 136 -25.08 -9.33 -8.03
CA GLY A 136 -25.62 -8.90 -6.74
C GLY A 136 -24.67 -9.01 -5.54
N GLN A 137 -23.38 -9.32 -5.77
CA GLN A 137 -22.39 -9.48 -4.71
C GLN A 137 -21.09 -8.68 -4.98
N PRO A 138 -20.30 -8.31 -3.96
CA PRO A 138 -18.99 -7.71 -4.14
C PRO A 138 -18.00 -8.76 -4.67
N VAL A 139 -17.33 -8.48 -5.78
CA VAL A 139 -16.46 -9.42 -6.48
C VAL A 139 -15.04 -8.91 -6.72
N SER A 140 -14.84 -7.61 -6.62
CA SER A 140 -13.52 -6.98 -6.64
C SER A 140 -13.53 -5.75 -5.74
N GLY A 141 -12.38 -5.40 -5.18
CA GLY A 141 -12.30 -4.26 -4.27
C GLY A 141 -10.88 -3.79 -4.01
N GLY A 142 -10.80 -2.74 -3.22
CA GLY A 142 -9.58 -2.17 -2.70
C GLY A 142 -9.91 -0.91 -1.91
N ARG A 143 -8.94 -0.40 -1.16
CA ARG A 143 -9.08 0.87 -0.44
C ARG A 143 -8.13 1.93 -0.98
N VAL A 144 -8.44 3.17 -0.73
CA VAL A 144 -7.54 4.31 -0.87
C VAL A 144 -7.37 4.94 0.50
N ASP A 145 -6.12 5.14 0.90
CA ASP A 145 -5.72 5.71 2.19
C ASP A 145 -5.26 7.15 1.93
N PHE A 146 -5.70 8.06 2.80
CA PHE A 146 -5.46 9.49 2.67
C PHE A 146 -4.67 9.98 3.89
N GLU A 147 -3.48 10.49 3.66
CA GLU A 147 -2.68 11.14 4.69
C GLU A 147 -2.81 12.66 4.58
N ASP A 148 -2.94 13.34 5.71
CA ASP A 148 -3.06 14.80 5.71
C ASP A 148 -1.75 15.47 5.29
N ASP A 149 -1.87 16.61 4.61
CA ASP A 149 -0.75 17.49 4.22
C ASP A 149 0.31 16.84 3.30
N VAL A 150 -0.05 15.82 2.53
CA VAL A 150 0.79 15.19 1.51
C VAL A 150 0.11 15.18 0.14
N GLU A 151 0.89 14.96 -0.91
CA GLU A 151 0.38 14.92 -2.29
C GLU A 151 0.00 13.49 -2.73
N PHE A 152 0.28 12.46 -1.92
CA PHE A 152 0.13 11.05 -2.26
C PHE A 152 -1.06 10.41 -1.56
N ALA A 153 -1.87 9.66 -2.30
CA ALA A 153 -2.88 8.76 -1.76
C ALA A 153 -2.50 7.30 -2.04
N GLY A 154 -2.58 6.45 -1.03
CA GLY A 154 -2.16 5.06 -1.11
C GLY A 154 -3.26 4.12 -1.60
N LEU A 155 -2.99 3.24 -2.54
CA LEU A 155 -3.93 2.23 -3.04
C LEU A 155 -3.55 0.85 -2.49
N PHE A 156 -4.34 0.32 -1.57
CA PHE A 156 -4.06 -0.93 -0.88
C PHE A 156 -5.21 -1.94 -0.93
N GLY A 157 -4.92 -3.18 -0.56
CA GLY A 157 -5.90 -4.25 -0.40
C GLY A 157 -6.60 -4.66 -1.69
N GLY A 158 -5.94 -4.52 -2.84
CA GLY A 158 -6.50 -4.89 -4.12
C GLY A 158 -6.86 -6.37 -4.20
N VAL A 159 -8.14 -6.70 -4.40
CA VAL A 159 -8.65 -8.07 -4.40
C VAL A 159 -9.65 -8.27 -5.54
N THR A 160 -9.68 -9.47 -6.11
CA THR A 160 -10.71 -9.90 -7.07
C THR A 160 -10.92 -11.41 -6.94
N LEU A 161 -12.15 -11.83 -6.79
CA LEU A 161 -12.51 -13.25 -6.77
C LEU A 161 -12.00 -13.95 -8.03
N PRO A 162 -11.42 -15.16 -7.93
CA PRO A 162 -10.79 -15.85 -9.05
C PRO A 162 -11.66 -15.94 -10.32
N GLU A 163 -12.94 -16.27 -10.16
CA GLU A 163 -13.92 -16.44 -11.23
C GLU A 163 -14.33 -15.13 -11.92
N TYR A 164 -14.05 -13.98 -11.27
CA TYR A 164 -14.33 -12.64 -11.80
C TYR A 164 -13.09 -11.91 -12.34
N ARG A 165 -11.93 -12.56 -12.32
CA ARG A 165 -10.68 -11.98 -12.88
C ARG A 165 -10.76 -11.80 -14.38
N ARG A 166 -9.91 -10.93 -14.93
CA ARG A 166 -9.79 -10.59 -16.36
C ARG A 166 -11.06 -9.93 -16.96
N ARG A 167 -11.97 -9.45 -16.13
CA ARG A 167 -13.21 -8.75 -16.52
C ARG A 167 -13.13 -7.22 -16.36
N GLY A 168 -11.95 -6.67 -16.09
CA GLY A 168 -11.74 -5.23 -15.90
C GLY A 168 -12.15 -4.67 -14.54
N LEU A 169 -12.71 -5.47 -13.64
CA LEU A 169 -13.30 -5.02 -12.38
C LEU A 169 -12.26 -4.38 -11.44
N TYR A 170 -11.07 -4.97 -11.33
CA TYR A 170 -9.97 -4.36 -10.54
C TYR A 170 -9.57 -2.98 -11.10
N ARG A 171 -9.48 -2.84 -12.43
CA ARG A 171 -9.19 -1.55 -13.07
C ARG A 171 -10.28 -0.51 -12.76
N ALA A 172 -11.54 -0.93 -12.75
CA ALA A 172 -12.66 -0.05 -12.38
C ALA A 172 -12.54 0.43 -10.93
N THR A 173 -12.15 -0.44 -9.98
CA THR A 173 -11.93 -0.02 -8.60
C THR A 173 -10.71 0.90 -8.45
N VAL A 174 -9.62 0.71 -9.23
CA VAL A 174 -8.50 1.64 -9.28
C VAL A 174 -8.95 3.01 -9.78
N ALA A 175 -9.71 3.04 -10.89
CA ALA A 175 -10.22 4.28 -11.48
C ALA A 175 -11.12 5.06 -10.50
N LYS A 176 -12.00 4.37 -9.76
CA LYS A 176 -12.83 5.03 -8.73
C LYS A 176 -12.04 5.59 -7.57
N ARG A 177 -11.01 4.87 -7.12
CA ARG A 177 -10.11 5.35 -6.06
C ARG A 177 -9.27 6.55 -6.53
N ALA A 178 -8.86 6.57 -7.79
CA ALA A 178 -8.21 7.74 -8.41
C ALA A 178 -9.15 8.96 -8.48
N GLU A 179 -10.43 8.76 -8.80
CA GLU A 179 -11.44 9.83 -8.77
C GLU A 179 -11.57 10.41 -7.37
N LEU A 180 -11.72 9.56 -6.34
CA LEU A 180 -11.80 9.98 -4.93
C LEU A 180 -10.54 10.74 -4.46
N ALA A 181 -9.36 10.33 -4.91
CA ALA A 181 -8.12 11.04 -4.61
C ALA A 181 -8.07 12.42 -5.25
N ARG A 182 -8.46 12.55 -6.53
CA ARG A 182 -8.56 13.84 -7.22
C ARG A 182 -9.55 14.80 -6.56
N GLU A 183 -10.72 14.29 -6.18
CA GLU A 183 -11.76 15.08 -5.49
C GLU A 183 -11.26 15.68 -4.17
N ARG A 184 -10.31 15.00 -3.52
CA ARG A 184 -9.66 15.45 -2.29
C ARG A 184 -8.36 16.23 -2.50
N GLY A 185 -7.98 16.49 -3.76
CA GLY A 185 -6.81 17.30 -4.11
C GLY A 185 -5.47 16.56 -4.12
N TYR A 186 -5.47 15.22 -4.02
CA TYR A 186 -4.23 14.44 -4.14
C TYR A 186 -3.75 14.41 -5.59
N ARG A 187 -2.46 14.68 -5.76
CA ARG A 187 -1.81 14.68 -7.07
C ARG A 187 -1.39 13.29 -7.50
N TRP A 188 -0.85 12.51 -6.56
CA TRP A 188 -0.23 11.24 -6.81
C TRP A 188 -1.01 10.09 -6.18
N LEU A 189 -1.03 8.97 -6.90
CA LEU A 189 -1.42 7.66 -6.37
C LEU A 189 -0.18 6.82 -6.22
N TYR A 190 -0.06 6.04 -5.16
CA TYR A 190 0.98 5.04 -5.02
C TYR A 190 0.45 3.70 -4.55
N SER A 191 1.21 2.63 -4.78
CA SER A 191 0.92 1.29 -4.28
C SER A 191 2.20 0.49 -4.18
N ASP A 192 2.31 -0.33 -3.14
CA ASP A 192 3.31 -1.38 -3.04
C ASP A 192 2.77 -2.59 -3.79
N ALA A 193 3.21 -2.75 -5.03
CA ALA A 193 2.62 -3.68 -5.98
C ALA A 193 3.36 -5.02 -5.98
N LEU A 194 2.63 -6.09 -5.67
CA LEU A 194 3.09 -7.46 -5.87
C LEU A 194 3.26 -7.77 -7.37
N PRO A 195 4.06 -8.79 -7.73
CA PRO A 195 4.23 -9.22 -9.13
C PRO A 195 2.93 -9.52 -9.88
N THR A 196 1.86 -9.85 -9.15
CA THR A 196 0.52 -10.11 -9.72
C THR A 196 -0.27 -8.85 -10.06
N SER A 197 -0.11 -7.77 -9.30
CA SER A 197 -0.83 -6.50 -9.49
C SER A 197 -0.04 -5.49 -10.32
N ARG A 198 1.29 -5.48 -10.23
CA ARG A 198 2.17 -4.56 -10.94
C ARG A 198 1.87 -4.44 -12.44
N PRO A 199 1.75 -5.54 -13.24
CA PRO A 199 1.48 -5.42 -14.67
C PRO A 199 0.12 -4.79 -15.00
N ILE A 200 -0.84 -4.84 -14.05
CA ILE A 200 -2.15 -4.21 -14.23
C ILE A 200 -2.03 -2.71 -13.99
N LEU A 201 -1.31 -2.30 -12.94
CA LEU A 201 -1.08 -0.91 -12.60
C LEU A 201 -0.22 -0.21 -13.66
N GLU A 202 0.82 -0.86 -14.19
CA GLU A 202 1.65 -0.33 -15.28
C GLU A 202 0.83 -0.03 -16.55
N ARG A 203 -0.23 -0.81 -16.84
CA ARG A 203 -1.18 -0.51 -17.94
C ARG A 203 -2.14 0.63 -17.63
N LEU A 204 -2.12 1.14 -16.42
CA LEU A 204 -2.86 2.31 -15.96
C LEU A 204 -1.89 3.48 -15.68
N ASP A 205 -0.81 3.56 -16.42
CA ASP A 205 0.21 4.61 -16.38
C ASP A 205 0.95 4.75 -15.05
N PHE A 206 0.89 3.72 -14.17
CA PHE A 206 1.79 3.68 -13.03
C PHE A 206 3.21 3.35 -13.45
N VAL A 207 4.17 4.06 -12.89
CA VAL A 207 5.61 3.83 -13.11
C VAL A 207 6.26 3.37 -11.82
N ALA A 208 7.21 2.44 -11.93
CA ALA A 208 8.02 2.02 -10.79
C ALA A 208 9.01 3.11 -10.40
N ILE A 209 9.10 3.42 -9.11
CA ILE A 209 10.05 4.39 -8.57
C ILE A 209 11.12 3.72 -7.68
N THR A 210 10.79 2.63 -6.99
CA THR A 210 11.70 1.86 -6.16
C THR A 210 11.11 0.48 -5.89
N THR A 211 11.82 -0.36 -5.11
CA THR A 211 11.24 -1.57 -4.51
C THR A 211 11.28 -1.48 -2.99
N THR A 212 10.37 -2.19 -2.33
CA THR A 212 10.33 -2.36 -0.88
C THR A 212 10.22 -3.82 -0.52
N THR A 213 10.85 -4.20 0.58
CA THR A 213 10.77 -5.56 1.13
C THR A 213 10.37 -5.45 2.59
N PRO A 214 9.21 -6.00 2.99
CA PRO A 214 8.85 -6.11 4.40
C PRO A 214 9.82 -7.05 5.11
N PHE A 215 10.37 -6.62 6.24
CA PHE A 215 11.14 -7.45 7.17
C PHE A 215 10.32 -7.66 8.42
N VAL A 216 10.01 -8.89 8.73
CA VAL A 216 9.11 -9.29 9.84
C VAL A 216 9.84 -10.20 10.83
N PHE A 217 9.29 -10.34 12.02
CA PHE A 217 9.75 -11.39 12.93
C PHE A 217 9.25 -12.74 12.45
N PRO A 218 10.10 -13.81 12.50
CA PRO A 218 9.65 -15.15 12.16
C PRO A 218 8.48 -15.56 13.04
N ALA A 219 7.54 -16.30 12.45
CA ALA A 219 6.42 -16.87 13.20
C ALA A 219 6.94 -17.79 14.32
N ALA A 220 6.40 -17.62 15.53
CA ALA A 220 6.77 -18.42 16.69
C ALA A 220 6.24 -19.88 16.58
#